data_c8cff6ea65d4624066f619a1a179b74a
#
_entry.id   c8cff6ea65d4624066f619a1a179b74a
#
_cell.length_a   1.000
_cell.length_b   1.000
_cell.length_c   1.000
_cell.angle_alpha   90.00
_cell.angle_beta   90.00
_cell.angle_gamma   90.00
#
_symmetry.space_group_name_H-M   'P 1'
#
loop_
_entity.id
_entity.type
_entity.pdbx_description
1 polymer ?
#
loop_
_entity_poly.entity_id
_entity_poly.type
_entity_poly.pdbx_seq_one_letter_code
_entity_poly.pdbx_strand_id
1 'polypeptide(L)'
;MATPRVLPNPAATCRSQIGSPAALGYSGPWGTTFASNLHIAIGSMTLENWRSYARQAKLRPPMPFWALNQMTQDDLDALWLFTRSLGKPGKPAPMALPPGVQPPLPSFRLMLPTAPQE
;
A
#
# COMPACT_ATOMS: atom_id res chain seq x y z
N MET A 1 -6.95 7.24 -41.51
CA MET A 1 -6.37 8.13 -40.46
C MET A 1 -6.38 7.39 -39.14
N ALA A 2 -5.19 7.14 -38.57
CA ALA A 2 -5.09 6.57 -37.23
C ALA A 2 -5.53 7.62 -36.19
N THR A 3 -6.51 7.28 -35.35
CA THR A 3 -6.85 8.08 -34.19
C THR A 3 -5.62 8.18 -33.27
N PRO A 4 -5.24 9.38 -32.84
CA PRO A 4 -4.12 9.51 -31.93
C PRO A 4 -4.41 8.71 -30.65
N ARG A 5 -3.51 7.81 -30.31
CA ARG A 5 -3.57 7.08 -29.05
C ARG A 5 -3.39 8.09 -27.93
N VAL A 6 -4.46 8.41 -27.27
CA VAL A 6 -4.37 9.20 -26.04
C VAL A 6 -3.66 8.33 -25.01
N LEU A 7 -2.41 8.69 -24.70
CA LEU A 7 -1.68 8.05 -23.62
C LEU A 7 -2.47 8.28 -22.32
N PRO A 8 -2.69 7.23 -21.51
CA PRO A 8 -3.37 7.42 -20.25
C PRO A 8 -2.61 8.43 -19.40
N ASN A 9 -3.35 9.36 -18.83
CA ASN A 9 -2.77 10.34 -17.91
C ASN A 9 -2.10 9.58 -16.76
N PRO A 10 -0.78 9.72 -16.54
CA PRO A 10 -0.09 9.00 -15.47
C PRO A 10 -0.67 9.31 -14.08
N ALA A 11 -1.22 10.50 -13.89
CA ALA A 11 -1.93 10.84 -12.65
C ALA A 11 -3.23 10.04 -12.49
N ALA A 12 -3.94 9.76 -13.57
CA ALA A 12 -5.14 8.91 -13.52
C ALA A 12 -4.80 7.45 -13.21
N THR A 13 -3.70 6.95 -13.76
CA THR A 13 -3.22 5.59 -13.47
C THR A 13 -2.80 5.44 -12.00
N CYS A 14 -2.11 6.44 -11.47
CA CYS A 14 -1.74 6.45 -10.05
C CYS A 14 -2.99 6.50 -9.14
N ARG A 15 -4.00 7.27 -9.51
CA ARG A 15 -5.28 7.32 -8.78
C ARG A 15 -6.00 5.98 -8.76
N SER A 16 -5.98 5.24 -9.86
CA SER A 16 -6.65 3.94 -9.94
C SER A 16 -5.95 2.86 -9.12
N GLN A 17 -4.65 3.02 -8.86
CA GLN A 17 -3.87 2.07 -8.07
C GLN A 17 -3.96 2.33 -6.56
N ILE A 18 -4.14 3.60 -6.16
CA ILE A 18 -4.36 3.95 -4.76
C ILE A 18 -5.84 3.74 -4.43
N GLY A 19 -6.17 2.55 -3.98
CA GLY A 19 -7.55 2.18 -3.67
C GLY A 19 -8.21 1.29 -4.70
N SER A 20 -7.42 0.63 -5.54
CA SER A 20 -7.92 -0.37 -6.48
C SER A 20 -8.67 -1.48 -5.73
N PRO A 21 -9.82 -1.95 -6.24
CA PRO A 21 -10.50 -3.10 -5.68
C PRO A 21 -9.69 -4.40 -5.79
N ALA A 22 -8.68 -4.43 -6.65
CA ALA A 22 -7.73 -5.54 -6.77
C ALA A 22 -6.58 -5.31 -5.78
N ALA A 23 -6.83 -5.53 -4.50
CA ALA A 23 -5.79 -5.45 -3.49
C ALA A 23 -4.72 -6.52 -3.74
N LEU A 24 -3.47 -6.07 -3.91
CA LEU A 24 -2.35 -6.97 -4.10
C LEU A 24 -1.94 -7.58 -2.76
N GLY A 25 -1.94 -8.91 -2.70
CA GLY A 25 -1.50 -9.64 -1.52
C GLY A 25 0.00 -9.92 -1.53
N TYR A 26 0.59 -9.95 -0.33
CA TYR A 26 1.99 -10.31 -0.09
C TYR A 26 2.01 -11.49 0.86
N SER A 27 2.33 -12.67 0.35
CA SER A 27 2.32 -13.92 1.10
C SER A 27 3.72 -14.36 1.50
N GLY A 28 3.86 -14.82 2.73
CA GLY A 28 5.13 -15.30 3.29
C GLY A 28 4.90 -16.06 4.60
N PRO A 29 5.96 -16.27 5.41
CA PRO A 29 5.83 -16.99 6.69
C PRO A 29 4.86 -16.35 7.68
N TRP A 30 4.62 -15.05 7.55
CA TRP A 30 3.67 -14.29 8.39
C TRP A 30 2.20 -14.51 8.00
N GLY A 31 1.90 -15.19 6.91
CA GLY A 31 0.60 -15.29 6.28
C GLY A 31 0.51 -14.44 5.02
N THR A 32 -0.61 -13.81 4.81
CA THR A 32 -0.80 -12.89 3.68
C THR A 32 -1.25 -11.52 4.19
N THR A 33 -0.52 -10.49 3.81
CA THR A 33 -0.88 -9.09 4.07
C THR A 33 -1.24 -8.40 2.77
N PHE A 34 -2.11 -7.41 2.84
CA PHE A 34 -2.57 -6.66 1.67
C PHE A 34 -2.17 -5.20 1.79
N ALA A 35 -1.80 -4.61 0.66
CA ALA A 35 -1.51 -3.19 0.61
C ALA A 35 -2.74 -2.39 1.06
N SER A 36 -2.57 -1.54 2.05
CA SER A 36 -3.64 -0.71 2.58
C SER A 36 -4.12 0.30 1.55
N ASN A 37 -5.41 0.60 1.56
CA ASN A 37 -5.92 1.75 0.83
C ASN A 37 -5.50 3.03 1.58
N LEU A 38 -4.43 3.65 1.14
CA LEU A 38 -3.86 4.86 1.78
C LEU A 38 -4.85 6.02 1.77
N HIS A 39 -5.72 6.09 0.77
CA HIS A 39 -6.72 7.14 0.69
C HIS A 39 -7.71 7.06 1.86
N ILE A 40 -8.09 5.85 2.28
CA ILE A 40 -8.93 5.64 3.46
C ILE A 40 -8.11 5.87 4.73
N ALA A 41 -6.94 5.24 4.83
CA ALA A 41 -6.12 5.27 6.03
C ALA A 41 -5.64 6.68 6.38
N ILE A 42 -5.06 7.39 5.42
CA ILE A 42 -4.55 8.75 5.62
C ILE A 42 -5.68 9.78 5.61
N GLY A 43 -6.68 9.56 4.75
CA GLY A 43 -7.81 10.49 4.59
C GLY A 43 -8.67 10.66 5.83
N SER A 44 -8.68 9.66 6.73
CA SER A 44 -9.40 9.71 8.00
C SER A 44 -8.61 10.39 9.12
N MET A 45 -7.34 10.68 8.90
CA MET A 45 -6.44 11.28 9.89
C MET A 45 -6.30 12.79 9.69
N THR A 46 -6.17 13.52 10.81
CA THR A 46 -5.67 14.90 10.76
C THR A 46 -4.18 14.88 10.42
N LEU A 47 -3.64 16.03 9.97
CA LEU A 47 -2.22 16.12 9.66
C LEU A 47 -1.32 15.75 10.85
N GLU A 48 -1.68 16.21 12.04
CA GLU A 48 -0.94 15.90 13.27
C GLU A 48 -1.00 14.41 13.61
N ASN A 49 -2.18 13.80 13.51
CA ASN A 49 -2.35 12.37 13.74
C ASN A 49 -1.57 11.55 12.73
N TRP A 50 -1.55 11.95 11.48
CA TRP A 50 -0.75 11.31 10.44
C TRP A 50 0.75 11.37 10.75
N ARG A 51 1.26 12.53 11.13
CA ARG A 51 2.66 12.70 11.52
C ARG A 51 3.04 11.80 12.69
N SER A 52 2.22 11.79 13.72
CA SER A 52 2.42 10.95 14.90
C SER A 52 2.38 9.46 14.55
N TYR A 53 1.40 9.04 13.78
CA TYR A 53 1.25 7.67 13.30
C TYR A 53 2.49 7.23 12.52
N ALA A 54 2.94 8.02 11.55
CA ALA A 54 4.08 7.69 10.70
C ALA A 54 5.37 7.49 11.51
N ARG A 55 5.56 8.29 12.56
CA ARG A 55 6.75 8.20 13.43
C ARG A 55 6.77 6.94 14.30
N GLN A 56 5.61 6.43 14.65
CA GLN A 56 5.45 5.34 15.63
C GLN A 56 4.95 4.04 14.99
N ALA A 57 4.61 4.04 13.73
CA ALA A 57 4.03 2.89 13.06
C ALA A 57 4.96 1.68 13.11
N LYS A 58 4.38 0.53 13.46
CA LYS A 58 4.99 -0.79 13.33
C LYS A 58 4.05 -1.63 12.50
N LEU A 59 4.47 -1.93 11.28
CA LEU A 59 3.63 -2.60 10.30
C LEU A 59 4.17 -4.00 10.01
N ARG A 60 3.28 -4.85 9.53
CA ARG A 60 3.61 -6.23 9.18
C ARG A 60 4.40 -6.29 7.87
N PRO A 61 5.23 -7.33 7.69
CA PRO A 61 5.91 -7.55 6.42
C PRO A 61 4.91 -7.57 5.25
N PRO A 62 5.33 -7.14 4.04
CA PRO A 62 6.65 -6.66 3.66
C PRO A 62 6.83 -5.14 3.79
N MET A 63 5.92 -4.44 4.49
CA MET A 63 5.96 -2.98 4.59
C MET A 63 7.19 -2.50 5.35
N PRO A 64 8.07 -1.71 4.74
CA PRO A 64 9.26 -1.18 5.40
C PRO A 64 8.92 0.00 6.31
N PHE A 65 8.27 -0.26 7.42
CA PHE A 65 7.78 0.79 8.34
C PHE A 65 8.89 1.68 8.90
N TRP A 66 10.13 1.16 9.00
CA TRP A 66 11.28 1.96 9.42
C TRP A 66 11.57 3.11 8.45
N ALA A 67 11.34 2.92 7.14
CA ALA A 67 11.46 3.99 6.16
C ALA A 67 10.39 5.06 6.39
N LEU A 68 9.17 4.66 6.68
CA LEU A 68 8.07 5.58 7.02
C LEU A 68 8.40 6.36 8.31
N ASN A 69 8.95 5.70 9.32
CA ASN A 69 9.32 6.36 10.59
C ASN A 69 10.40 7.44 10.42
N GLN A 70 11.23 7.31 9.39
CA GLN A 70 12.36 8.21 9.12
C GLN A 70 12.06 9.28 8.06
N MET A 71 10.88 9.28 7.48
CA MET A 71 10.50 10.30 6.50
C MET A 71 10.54 11.69 7.11
N THR A 72 10.96 12.68 6.32
CA THR A 72 10.94 14.07 6.76
C THR A 72 9.50 14.53 6.97
N GLN A 73 9.32 15.55 7.82
CA GLN A 73 7.99 16.10 8.05
C GLN A 73 7.39 16.67 6.76
N ASP A 74 8.21 17.32 5.93
CA ASP A 74 7.76 17.88 4.66
C ASP A 74 7.23 16.78 3.71
N ASP A 75 7.90 15.64 3.65
CA ASP A 75 7.44 14.50 2.84
C ASP A 75 6.15 13.89 3.38
N LEU A 76 6.02 13.77 4.69
CA LEU A 76 4.79 13.30 5.33
C LEU A 76 3.61 14.23 5.04
N ASP A 77 3.84 15.54 5.13
CA ASP A 77 2.82 16.55 4.85
C ASP A 77 2.41 16.53 3.38
N ALA A 78 3.39 16.37 2.48
CA ALA A 78 3.13 16.25 1.05
C ALA A 78 2.28 15.01 0.72
N LEU A 79 2.54 13.86 1.34
CA LEU A 79 1.73 12.67 1.18
C LEU A 79 0.30 12.88 1.66
N TRP A 80 0.11 13.53 2.80
CA TRP A 80 -1.21 13.83 3.34
C TRP A 80 -2.02 14.74 2.42
N LEU A 81 -1.41 15.82 1.92
CA LEU A 81 -2.03 16.73 0.97
C LEU A 81 -2.37 16.05 -0.35
N PHE A 82 -1.44 15.27 -0.89
CA PHE A 82 -1.65 14.53 -2.14
C PHE A 82 -2.81 13.55 -2.02
N THR A 83 -2.83 12.76 -0.95
CA THR A 83 -3.88 11.77 -0.72
C THR A 83 -5.27 12.42 -0.66
N ARG A 84 -5.38 13.58 -0.03
CA ARG A 84 -6.63 14.34 0.02
C ARG A 84 -7.07 14.87 -1.34
N SER A 85 -6.13 15.14 -2.24
CA SER A 85 -6.43 15.63 -3.59
C SER A 85 -7.00 14.57 -4.55
N LEU A 86 -6.96 13.30 -4.17
CA LEU A 86 -7.30 12.18 -5.06
C LEU A 86 -8.80 11.96 -5.28
N GLY A 87 -9.67 12.63 -4.55
CA GLY A 87 -11.13 12.49 -4.66
C GLY A 87 -11.68 11.39 -3.77
N LYS A 88 -12.67 10.61 -4.26
CA LYS A 88 -13.33 9.59 -3.45
C LYS A 88 -12.41 8.40 -3.18
N PRO A 89 -12.35 7.92 -1.92
CA PRO A 89 -11.64 6.69 -1.62
C PRO A 89 -12.36 5.48 -2.25
N GLY A 90 -11.57 4.49 -2.65
CA GLY A 90 -12.09 3.22 -3.11
C GLY A 90 -12.52 2.30 -1.96
N LYS A 91 -12.46 1.00 -2.20
CA LYS A 91 -12.78 0.00 -1.18
C LYS A 91 -11.61 -0.22 -0.21
N PRO A 92 -11.88 -0.57 1.05
CA PRO A 92 -10.83 -0.95 1.98
C PRO A 92 -10.11 -2.23 1.52
N ALA A 93 -8.84 -2.38 1.91
CA ALA A 93 -8.10 -3.60 1.67
C ALA A 93 -8.70 -4.77 2.46
N PRO A 94 -8.59 -6.01 1.95
CA PRO A 94 -8.99 -7.19 2.69
C PRO A 94 -8.21 -7.34 4.00
N MET A 95 -8.80 -8.06 4.96
CA MET A 95 -8.10 -8.41 6.18
C MET A 95 -6.94 -9.38 5.88
N ALA A 96 -5.87 -9.26 6.66
CA ALA A 96 -4.73 -10.17 6.57
C ALA A 96 -5.16 -11.62 6.82
N LEU A 97 -4.54 -12.55 6.09
CA LEU A 97 -4.80 -13.98 6.23
C LEU A 97 -3.71 -14.63 7.10
N PRO A 98 -4.07 -15.63 7.91
CA PRO A 98 -3.09 -16.37 8.70
C PRO A 98 -2.18 -17.24 7.81
N PRO A 99 -1.01 -17.70 8.33
CA PRO A 99 -0.16 -18.63 7.60
C PRO A 99 -0.91 -19.91 7.18
N GLY A 100 -0.60 -20.42 5.99
CA GLY A 100 -1.19 -21.64 5.45
C GLY A 100 -2.50 -21.45 4.69
N VAL A 101 -3.11 -20.26 4.73
CA VAL A 101 -4.30 -19.94 3.93
C VAL A 101 -3.85 -19.45 2.56
N GLN A 102 -4.43 -20.04 1.50
CA GLN A 102 -4.12 -19.64 0.13
C GLN A 102 -4.66 -18.23 -0.15
N PRO A 103 -3.80 -17.28 -0.54
CA PRO A 103 -4.27 -15.95 -0.87
C PRO A 103 -4.99 -15.92 -2.22
N PRO A 104 -5.99 -15.04 -2.38
CA PRO A 104 -6.56 -14.80 -3.70
C PRO A 104 -5.54 -14.16 -4.64
N LEU A 105 -5.66 -14.46 -5.93
CA LEU A 105 -4.83 -13.86 -6.96
C LEU A 105 -5.37 -12.46 -7.33
N PRO A 106 -4.48 -11.49 -7.66
CA PRO A 106 -3.02 -11.61 -7.72
C PRO A 106 -2.35 -11.45 -6.35
N SER A 107 -1.27 -12.21 -6.13
CA SER A 107 -0.47 -12.09 -4.92
C SER A 107 1.01 -12.37 -5.21
N PHE A 108 1.88 -11.67 -4.49
CA PHE A 108 3.31 -11.97 -4.45
C PHE A 108 3.57 -13.01 -3.36
N ARG A 109 4.35 -14.03 -3.69
CA ARG A 109 4.82 -15.03 -2.72
C ARG A 109 6.30 -14.81 -2.48
N LEU A 110 6.65 -14.53 -1.23
CA LEU A 110 8.04 -14.46 -0.81
C LEU A 110 8.52 -15.89 -0.48
N MET A 111 9.46 -16.36 -1.27
CA MET A 111 10.15 -17.63 -1.01
C MET A 111 11.46 -17.35 -0.30
N LEU A 112 11.57 -17.78 0.95
CA LEU A 112 12.83 -17.70 1.66
C LEU A 112 13.81 -18.75 1.12
N PRO A 113 15.11 -18.42 1.01
CA PRO A 113 16.10 -19.41 0.62
C PRO A 113 16.13 -20.52 1.66
N THR A 114 16.08 -21.74 1.17
CA THR A 114 16.29 -22.94 2.00
C THR A 114 17.77 -23.00 2.38
N ALA A 115 18.05 -23.32 3.64
CA ALA A 115 19.42 -23.56 4.04
C ALA A 115 20.01 -24.69 3.20
N PRO A 116 21.30 -24.63 2.80
CA PRO A 116 21.94 -25.74 2.12
C PRO A 116 21.85 -26.99 2.99
N GLN A 117 21.40 -28.07 2.39
CA GLN A 117 21.40 -29.37 3.05
C GLN A 117 22.84 -29.87 3.10
N GLU A 118 23.41 -30.00 4.30
CA GLU A 118 24.68 -30.66 4.51
C GLU A 118 24.57 -32.19 4.26
#